data_be8275fc4fa13e6e59a1f850f12d43f5
#
_entry.id   be8275fc4fa13e6e59a1f850f12d43f5
#
_cell.length_a   1.000
_cell.length_b   1.000
_cell.length_c   1.000
_cell.angle_alpha   90.00
_cell.angle_beta   90.00
_cell.angle_gamma   90.00
#
_symmetry.space_group_name_H-M   'P 1'
#
loop_
_entity.id
_entity.type
_entity.pdbx_description
1 polymer ?
#
loop_
_entity_poly.entity_id
_entity_poly.type
_entity_poly.pdbx_seq_one_letter_code
_entity_poly.pdbx_strand_id
1 'polypeptide(L)'
;MSQPGAISLPLQRTAEVHFQAFKRSQAALARRRLYPLTVFYTLYSILVLTIAFSTTHTWTAVAFFSAGCATWTLVEYLFHRYVLHGRFPPGKGVVRRFLHNRLDPLHWDHHKHPLDGNHISGELKDILPLFFFAASVSLLFPVYSAQAVLAGVVESYVSEEWLHYALHFSNSRFPLFRRMKKYHLYHHSPRGIDKGFGITTRFWDGVFDTRFPEAVRLSLSKH
;
A
#
# COMPACT_ATOMS: atom_id res chain seq x y z
N MET A 1 8.52 13.17 45.63
CA MET A 1 8.17 12.81 44.22
C MET A 1 8.36 14.03 43.38
N SER A 2 9.50 14.14 42.69
CA SER A 2 9.79 15.23 41.75
C SER A 2 8.98 15.04 40.47
N GLN A 3 8.17 16.03 40.10
CA GLN A 3 7.48 16.04 38.84
C GLN A 3 8.50 16.05 37.68
N PRO A 4 8.29 15.27 36.58
CA PRO A 4 9.17 15.37 35.43
C PRO A 4 9.08 16.79 34.87
N GLY A 5 10.22 17.48 34.81
CA GLY A 5 10.32 18.87 34.40
C GLY A 5 9.67 19.11 33.05
N ALA A 6 8.74 20.05 32.98
CA ALA A 6 8.13 20.49 31.72
C ALA A 6 9.22 21.04 30.80
N ILE A 7 9.38 20.42 29.62
CA ILE A 7 10.28 20.90 28.56
C ILE A 7 9.89 22.35 28.22
N SER A 8 10.85 23.26 28.21
CA SER A 8 10.57 24.69 27.95
C SER A 8 9.97 24.91 26.56
N LEU A 9 9.02 25.84 26.41
CA LEU A 9 8.34 26.18 25.16
C LEU A 9 9.28 26.37 23.94
N PRO A 10 10.45 27.03 24.06
CA PRO A 10 11.40 27.14 22.96
C PRO A 10 11.94 25.79 22.49
N LEU A 11 12.26 24.87 23.39
CA LEU A 11 12.75 23.53 23.06
C LEU A 11 11.69 22.67 22.38
N GLN A 12 10.42 22.78 22.80
CA GLN A 12 9.30 22.10 22.14
C GLN A 12 9.10 22.60 20.71
N ARG A 13 9.18 23.92 20.49
CA ARG A 13 9.06 24.52 19.17
C ARG A 13 10.20 24.09 18.23
N THR A 14 11.41 24.03 18.75
CA THR A 14 12.59 23.56 17.98
C THR A 14 12.43 22.10 17.60
N ALA A 15 12.04 21.24 18.53
CA ALA A 15 11.79 19.81 18.27
C ALA A 15 10.70 19.58 17.20
N GLU A 16 9.60 20.35 17.26
CA GLU A 16 8.55 20.28 16.27
C GLU A 16 9.04 20.69 14.87
N VAL A 17 9.83 21.77 14.75
CA VAL A 17 10.42 22.20 13.49
C VAL A 17 11.31 21.11 12.88
N HIS A 18 12.17 20.50 13.70
CA HIS A 18 13.03 19.39 13.25
C HIS A 18 12.22 18.17 12.84
N PHE A 19 11.19 17.80 13.58
CA PHE A 19 10.29 16.70 13.23
C PHE A 19 9.58 16.94 11.90
N GLN A 20 9.06 18.15 11.68
CA GLN A 20 8.40 18.50 10.41
C GLN A 20 9.39 18.50 9.24
N ALA A 21 10.62 18.97 9.43
CA ALA A 21 11.67 18.91 8.42
C ALA A 21 12.03 17.45 8.07
N PHE A 22 12.22 16.60 9.08
CA PHE A 22 12.43 15.17 8.91
C PHE A 22 11.27 14.53 8.14
N LYS A 23 10.01 14.74 8.57
CA LYS A 23 8.83 14.19 7.90
C LYS A 23 8.74 14.61 6.43
N ARG A 24 9.08 15.86 6.10
CA ARG A 24 9.11 16.36 4.71
C ARG A 24 10.19 15.65 3.87
N SER A 25 11.38 15.46 4.42
CA SER A 25 12.47 14.75 3.71
C SER A 25 12.10 13.29 3.42
N GLN A 26 11.51 12.60 4.38
CA GLN A 26 11.06 11.22 4.21
C GLN A 26 9.90 11.11 3.20
N ALA A 27 8.96 12.04 3.24
CA ALA A 27 7.89 12.13 2.23
C ALA A 27 8.45 12.36 0.81
N ALA A 28 9.54 13.12 0.67
CA ALA A 28 10.19 13.31 -0.63
C ALA A 28 10.87 12.03 -1.12
N LEU A 29 11.51 11.27 -0.23
CA LEU A 29 12.11 9.96 -0.56
C LEU A 29 11.04 8.96 -1.03
N ALA A 30 9.93 8.84 -0.29
CA ALA A 30 8.81 7.98 -0.67
C ALA A 30 8.28 8.32 -2.07
N ARG A 31 8.04 9.59 -2.37
CA ARG A 31 7.57 10.02 -3.71
C ARG A 31 8.55 9.67 -4.82
N ARG A 32 9.86 9.75 -4.59
CA ARG A 32 10.86 9.35 -5.59
C ARG A 32 10.75 7.88 -5.99
N ARG A 33 10.26 7.01 -5.11
CA ARG A 33 10.00 5.59 -5.40
C ARG A 33 8.67 5.40 -6.13
N LEU A 34 7.65 6.19 -5.75
CA LEU A 34 6.31 6.09 -6.33
C LEU A 34 6.24 6.60 -7.79
N TYR A 35 6.98 7.65 -8.14
CA TYR A 35 6.90 8.23 -9.49
C TYR A 35 7.27 7.24 -10.61
N PRO A 36 8.40 6.51 -10.58
CA PRO A 36 8.71 5.53 -11.64
C PRO A 36 7.64 4.45 -11.79
N LEU A 37 7.14 3.96 -10.67
CA LEU A 37 6.07 2.97 -10.60
C LEU A 37 4.78 3.52 -11.22
N THR A 38 4.37 4.72 -10.82
CA THR A 38 3.20 5.41 -11.37
C THR A 38 3.33 5.59 -12.88
N VAL A 39 4.41 6.21 -13.34
CA VAL A 39 4.62 6.48 -14.77
C VAL A 39 4.58 5.20 -15.59
N PHE A 40 5.29 4.17 -15.17
CA PHE A 40 5.36 2.90 -15.90
C PHE A 40 3.99 2.23 -16.05
N TYR A 41 3.27 2.03 -14.93
CA TYR A 41 1.98 1.33 -14.95
C TYR A 41 0.86 2.16 -15.58
N THR A 42 0.84 3.47 -15.36
CA THR A 42 -0.16 4.33 -16.00
C THR A 42 0.06 4.41 -17.53
N LEU A 43 1.29 4.46 -18.01
CA LEU A 43 1.55 4.40 -19.46
C LEU A 43 1.13 3.06 -20.06
N TYR A 44 1.40 1.94 -19.38
CA TYR A 44 0.89 0.63 -19.79
C TYR A 44 -0.64 0.60 -19.85
N SER A 45 -1.31 1.08 -18.83
CA SER A 45 -2.77 1.10 -18.76
C SER A 45 -3.39 2.00 -19.84
N ILE A 46 -2.82 3.19 -20.06
CA ILE A 46 -3.24 4.08 -21.15
C ILE A 46 -3.12 3.36 -22.51
N LEU A 47 -1.98 2.72 -22.78
CA LEU A 47 -1.77 1.98 -24.03
C LEU A 47 -2.82 0.88 -24.22
N VAL A 48 -2.99 0.01 -23.21
CA VAL A 48 -3.95 -1.10 -23.24
C VAL A 48 -5.38 -0.60 -23.46
N LEU A 49 -5.81 0.40 -22.67
CA LEU A 49 -7.17 0.92 -22.75
C LEU A 49 -7.41 1.68 -24.07
N THR A 50 -6.43 2.41 -24.58
CA THR A 50 -6.55 3.06 -25.90
C THR A 50 -6.76 2.04 -26.99
N ILE A 51 -5.99 0.95 -27.02
CA ILE A 51 -6.17 -0.14 -27.99
C ILE A 51 -7.52 -0.84 -27.78
N ALA A 52 -7.89 -1.15 -26.52
CA ALA A 52 -9.15 -1.82 -26.23
C ALA A 52 -10.37 -0.98 -26.64
N PHE A 53 -10.32 0.34 -26.42
CA PHE A 53 -11.40 1.27 -26.79
C PHE A 53 -11.49 1.54 -28.31
N SER A 54 -10.44 1.28 -29.06
CA SER A 54 -10.49 1.32 -30.53
C SER A 54 -11.20 0.10 -31.14
N THR A 55 -11.51 -0.92 -30.33
CA THR A 55 -12.30 -2.08 -30.73
C THR A 55 -13.80 -1.83 -30.52
N THR A 56 -14.63 -2.74 -31.03
CA THR A 56 -16.10 -2.74 -30.78
C THR A 56 -16.45 -3.21 -29.37
N HIS A 57 -15.47 -3.55 -28.51
CA HIS A 57 -15.65 -4.16 -27.19
C HIS A 57 -15.39 -3.18 -26.02
N THR A 58 -15.61 -1.89 -26.19
CA THR A 58 -15.33 -0.85 -25.19
C THR A 58 -15.94 -1.16 -23.81
N TRP A 59 -17.23 -1.49 -23.76
CA TRP A 59 -17.90 -1.79 -22.49
C TRP A 59 -17.39 -3.09 -21.84
N THR A 60 -17.01 -4.06 -22.66
CA THR A 60 -16.36 -5.28 -22.20
C THR A 60 -15.01 -4.96 -21.55
N ALA A 61 -14.21 -4.10 -22.17
CA ALA A 61 -12.94 -3.64 -21.60
C ALA A 61 -13.13 -2.90 -20.29
N VAL A 62 -14.14 -2.02 -20.18
CA VAL A 62 -14.49 -1.33 -18.93
C VAL A 62 -14.87 -2.34 -17.83
N ALA A 63 -15.68 -3.35 -18.16
CA ALA A 63 -16.07 -4.38 -17.21
C ALA A 63 -14.86 -5.19 -16.69
N PHE A 64 -13.97 -5.62 -17.61
CA PHE A 64 -12.75 -6.34 -17.24
C PHE A 64 -11.75 -5.47 -16.46
N PHE A 65 -11.57 -4.22 -16.82
CA PHE A 65 -10.77 -3.26 -16.04
C PHE A 65 -11.32 -3.12 -14.61
N SER A 66 -12.63 -2.94 -14.48
CA SER A 66 -13.31 -2.85 -13.16
C SER A 66 -13.17 -4.13 -12.35
N ALA A 67 -13.25 -5.30 -13.01
CA ALA A 67 -12.97 -6.59 -12.38
C ALA A 67 -11.52 -6.68 -11.88
N GLY A 68 -10.56 -6.16 -12.65
CA GLY A 68 -9.16 -6.03 -12.24
C GLY A 68 -9.01 -5.16 -10.98
N CYS A 69 -9.68 -4.00 -10.95
CA CYS A 69 -9.69 -3.14 -9.76
C CYS A 69 -10.27 -3.85 -8.53
N ALA A 70 -11.37 -4.57 -8.69
CA ALA A 70 -11.97 -5.34 -7.60
C ALA A 70 -11.04 -6.49 -7.14
N THR A 71 -10.41 -7.19 -8.08
CA THR A 71 -9.46 -8.27 -7.81
C THR A 71 -8.27 -7.75 -6.99
N TRP A 72 -7.75 -6.55 -7.31
CA TRP A 72 -6.65 -5.98 -6.55
C TRP A 72 -6.98 -5.85 -5.06
N THR A 73 -8.18 -5.47 -4.68
CA THR A 73 -8.53 -5.32 -3.25
C THR A 73 -8.36 -6.61 -2.45
N LEU A 74 -8.63 -7.77 -3.07
CA LEU A 74 -8.37 -9.08 -2.46
C LEU A 74 -6.88 -9.40 -2.48
N VAL A 75 -6.19 -9.15 -3.60
CA VAL A 75 -4.75 -9.40 -3.74
C VAL A 75 -3.97 -8.57 -2.72
N GLU A 76 -4.26 -7.27 -2.58
CA GLU A 76 -3.71 -6.39 -1.56
C GLU A 76 -3.84 -7.00 -0.16
N TYR A 77 -5.06 -7.39 0.23
CA TYR A 77 -5.33 -7.97 1.53
C TYR A 77 -4.55 -9.27 1.78
N LEU A 78 -4.57 -10.19 0.80
CA LEU A 78 -3.86 -11.48 0.93
C LEU A 78 -2.33 -11.28 0.96
N PHE A 79 -1.83 -10.39 0.11
CA PHE A 79 -0.40 -10.07 0.06
C PHE A 79 0.05 -9.41 1.37
N HIS A 80 -0.69 -8.41 1.85
CA HIS A 80 -0.40 -7.73 3.10
C HIS A 80 -0.40 -8.72 4.27
N ARG A 81 -1.45 -9.56 4.39
CA ARG A 81 -1.61 -10.50 5.50
C ARG A 81 -0.58 -11.63 5.49
N TYR A 82 -0.37 -12.28 4.35
CA TYR A 82 0.37 -13.54 4.30
C TYR A 82 1.80 -13.39 3.78
N VAL A 83 2.08 -12.36 2.98
CA VAL A 83 3.40 -12.12 2.43
C VAL A 83 4.13 -11.05 3.22
N LEU A 84 3.57 -9.87 3.39
CA LEU A 84 4.23 -8.77 4.09
C LEU A 84 4.29 -8.98 5.61
N HIS A 85 3.23 -9.51 6.22
CA HIS A 85 3.24 -9.96 7.62
C HIS A 85 3.74 -11.39 7.81
N GLY A 86 4.09 -12.08 6.74
CA GLY A 86 4.78 -13.36 6.80
C GLY A 86 6.12 -13.25 7.52
N ARG A 87 6.57 -14.37 8.11
CA ARG A 87 7.91 -14.49 8.67
C ARG A 87 8.61 -15.62 7.95
N PHE A 88 9.67 -15.30 7.26
CA PHE A 88 10.42 -16.23 6.45
C PHE A 88 11.76 -16.55 7.13
N PRO A 89 11.85 -17.61 7.96
CA PRO A 89 13.08 -17.89 8.67
C PRO A 89 14.24 -18.18 7.70
N PRO A 90 15.49 -17.88 8.08
CA PRO A 90 16.64 -18.12 7.24
C PRO A 90 16.72 -19.59 6.83
N GLY A 91 17.18 -19.87 5.59
CA GLY A 91 17.25 -21.23 5.08
C GLY A 91 18.05 -21.37 3.81
N LYS A 92 18.26 -22.61 3.40
CA LYS A 92 19.02 -22.95 2.19
C LYS A 92 18.11 -22.83 0.94
N GLY A 93 18.70 -22.45 -0.19
CA GLY A 93 18.00 -22.30 -1.47
C GLY A 93 17.70 -20.86 -1.84
N VAL A 94 17.55 -20.60 -3.17
CA VAL A 94 17.41 -19.23 -3.72
C VAL A 94 16.10 -18.58 -3.25
N VAL A 95 15.00 -19.31 -3.34
CA VAL A 95 13.66 -18.79 -2.97
C VAL A 95 13.62 -18.42 -1.49
N ARG A 96 14.10 -19.32 -0.61
CA ARG A 96 14.05 -19.07 0.84
C ARG A 96 14.93 -17.90 1.25
N ARG A 97 16.10 -17.75 0.63
CA ARG A 97 16.97 -16.58 0.84
C ARG A 97 16.33 -15.28 0.33
N PHE A 98 15.68 -15.32 -0.82
CA PHE A 98 14.95 -14.17 -1.35
C PHE A 98 13.84 -13.72 -0.39
N LEU A 99 12.98 -14.65 0.04
CA LEU A 99 11.90 -14.36 0.97
C LEU A 99 12.43 -13.75 2.28
N HIS A 100 13.45 -14.40 2.89
CA HIS A 100 14.04 -13.93 4.15
C HIS A 100 14.76 -12.57 4.00
N ASN A 101 15.61 -12.41 3.00
CA ASN A 101 16.47 -11.23 2.89
C ASN A 101 15.75 -10.03 2.24
N ARG A 102 14.65 -10.28 1.51
CA ARG A 102 13.97 -9.22 0.75
C ARG A 102 12.59 -8.89 1.33
N LEU A 103 11.77 -9.88 1.63
CA LEU A 103 10.39 -9.62 2.06
C LEU A 103 10.29 -9.38 3.57
N ASP A 104 11.02 -10.15 4.41
CA ASP A 104 11.00 -9.94 5.86
C ASP A 104 11.36 -8.51 6.28
N PRO A 105 12.49 -7.90 5.82
CA PRO A 105 12.84 -6.55 6.24
C PRO A 105 11.92 -5.49 5.65
N LEU A 106 11.39 -5.70 4.43
CA LEU A 106 10.64 -4.67 3.71
C LEU A 106 9.49 -4.10 4.54
N HIS A 107 8.65 -4.96 5.08
CA HIS A 107 7.43 -4.54 5.79
C HIS A 107 7.63 -4.41 7.30
N TRP A 108 8.45 -5.28 7.90
CA TRP A 108 8.74 -5.19 9.32
C TRP A 108 9.55 -3.96 9.69
N ASP A 109 10.44 -3.49 8.82
CA ASP A 109 11.15 -2.23 9.02
C ASP A 109 10.20 -1.03 8.83
N HIS A 110 9.22 -1.13 7.91
CA HIS A 110 8.16 -0.16 7.80
C HIS A 110 7.30 -0.06 9.07
N HIS A 111 6.93 -1.19 9.69
CA HIS A 111 6.22 -1.19 10.97
C HIS A 111 7.04 -0.59 12.13
N LYS A 112 8.34 -0.82 12.17
CA LYS A 112 9.24 -0.22 13.18
C LYS A 112 9.46 1.28 12.96
N HIS A 113 9.53 1.68 11.69
CA HIS A 113 9.84 3.05 11.26
C HIS A 113 8.81 3.57 10.25
N PRO A 114 7.55 3.80 10.66
CA PRO A 114 6.43 4.09 9.75
C PRO A 114 6.56 5.42 8.99
N LEU A 115 7.55 6.23 9.33
CA LEU A 115 7.88 7.46 8.59
C LEU A 115 9.18 7.34 7.79
N ASP A 116 9.75 6.14 7.62
CA ASP A 116 10.89 5.94 6.74
C ASP A 116 10.43 5.84 5.28
N GLY A 117 10.73 6.86 4.49
CA GLY A 117 10.36 6.95 3.10
C GLY A 117 11.00 5.89 2.19
N ASN A 118 11.99 5.15 2.69
CA ASN A 118 12.61 4.05 1.94
C ASN A 118 11.86 2.71 2.07
N HIS A 119 11.01 2.55 3.07
CA HIS A 119 10.34 1.28 3.34
C HIS A 119 8.81 1.37 3.22
N ILE A 120 8.26 2.51 2.77
CA ILE A 120 6.82 2.72 2.71
C ILE A 120 6.16 2.10 1.48
N SER A 121 6.91 1.92 0.40
CA SER A 121 6.42 1.38 -0.87
C SER A 121 7.40 0.37 -1.46
N GLY A 122 6.88 -0.57 -2.27
CA GLY A 122 7.69 -1.44 -3.09
C GLY A 122 8.51 -0.66 -4.13
N GLU A 123 9.58 -1.24 -4.62
CA GLU A 123 10.33 -0.69 -5.75
C GLU A 123 9.83 -1.31 -7.06
N LEU A 124 9.80 -0.50 -8.13
CA LEU A 124 9.37 -0.97 -9.45
C LEU A 124 10.11 -2.25 -9.88
N LYS A 125 11.44 -2.31 -9.65
CA LYS A 125 12.27 -3.47 -10.02
C LYS A 125 11.83 -4.80 -9.36
N ASP A 126 11.20 -4.74 -8.19
CA ASP A 126 10.81 -5.95 -7.44
C ASP A 126 9.55 -6.59 -8.03
N ILE A 127 8.71 -5.78 -8.66
CA ILE A 127 7.40 -6.19 -9.20
C ILE A 127 7.47 -6.45 -10.72
N LEU A 128 8.43 -5.82 -11.41
CA LEU A 128 8.59 -5.98 -12.87
C LEU A 128 8.63 -7.43 -13.37
N PRO A 129 9.37 -8.37 -12.74
CA PRO A 129 9.40 -9.75 -13.23
C PRO A 129 8.01 -10.39 -13.24
N LEU A 130 7.23 -10.22 -12.15
CA LEU A 130 5.87 -10.73 -12.05
C LEU A 130 4.93 -10.03 -13.04
N PHE A 131 5.07 -8.71 -13.18
CA PHE A 131 4.30 -7.94 -14.15
C PHE A 131 4.56 -8.41 -15.58
N PHE A 132 5.82 -8.54 -16.01
CA PHE A 132 6.13 -9.01 -17.37
C PHE A 132 5.65 -10.43 -17.62
N PHE A 133 5.71 -11.32 -16.65
CA PHE A 133 5.11 -12.64 -16.75
C PHE A 133 3.58 -12.55 -16.97
N ALA A 134 2.88 -11.80 -16.13
CA ALA A 134 1.42 -11.62 -16.26
C ALA A 134 1.04 -10.92 -17.56
N ALA A 135 1.79 -9.90 -17.99
CA ALA A 135 1.59 -9.20 -19.25
C ALA A 135 1.79 -10.15 -20.45
N SER A 136 2.86 -10.98 -20.43
CA SER A 136 3.10 -11.96 -21.49
C SER A 136 1.98 -13.00 -21.59
N VAL A 137 1.51 -13.51 -20.45
CA VAL A 137 0.35 -14.45 -20.44
C VAL A 137 -0.91 -13.75 -20.94
N SER A 138 -1.13 -12.49 -20.59
CA SER A 138 -2.30 -11.75 -21.03
C SER A 138 -2.38 -11.52 -22.55
N LEU A 139 -1.22 -11.58 -23.26
CA LEU A 139 -1.17 -11.48 -24.71
C LEU A 139 -1.82 -12.69 -25.42
N LEU A 140 -2.03 -13.80 -24.73
CA LEU A 140 -2.75 -14.96 -25.26
C LEU A 140 -4.28 -14.71 -25.39
N PHE A 141 -4.76 -13.60 -24.88
CA PHE A 141 -6.17 -13.24 -24.84
C PHE A 141 -6.42 -11.90 -25.56
N PRO A 142 -7.67 -11.63 -25.97
CA PRO A 142 -8.01 -10.33 -26.53
C PRO A 142 -7.65 -9.17 -25.60
N VAL A 143 -7.18 -8.06 -26.17
CA VAL A 143 -6.72 -6.88 -25.42
C VAL A 143 -7.78 -6.31 -24.46
N TYR A 144 -9.05 -6.38 -24.85
CA TYR A 144 -10.18 -5.92 -24.04
C TYR A 144 -10.55 -6.86 -22.88
N SER A 145 -9.84 -7.98 -22.68
CA SER A 145 -10.10 -8.97 -21.62
C SER A 145 -8.93 -9.03 -20.62
N ALA A 146 -8.04 -10.01 -20.72
CA ALA A 146 -6.98 -10.23 -19.72
C ALA A 146 -6.03 -9.02 -19.54
N GLN A 147 -5.71 -8.30 -20.63
CA GLN A 147 -4.88 -7.10 -20.52
C GLN A 147 -5.64 -5.95 -19.84
N ALA A 148 -6.95 -5.80 -20.11
CA ALA A 148 -7.77 -4.83 -19.40
C ALA A 148 -7.90 -5.17 -17.89
N VAL A 149 -8.03 -6.45 -17.53
CA VAL A 149 -7.95 -6.89 -16.11
C VAL A 149 -6.60 -6.50 -15.51
N LEU A 150 -5.50 -6.80 -16.19
CA LEU A 150 -4.16 -6.47 -15.70
C LEU A 150 -3.98 -4.95 -15.53
N ALA A 151 -4.49 -4.15 -16.48
CA ALA A 151 -4.49 -2.69 -16.35
C ALA A 151 -5.26 -2.23 -15.10
N GLY A 152 -6.43 -2.81 -14.82
CA GLY A 152 -7.20 -2.53 -13.60
C GLY A 152 -6.46 -2.91 -12.31
N VAL A 153 -5.79 -4.05 -12.32
CA VAL A 153 -4.95 -4.52 -11.20
C VAL A 153 -3.81 -3.53 -10.93
N VAL A 154 -3.02 -3.16 -11.94
CA VAL A 154 -1.85 -2.30 -11.74
C VAL A 154 -2.21 -0.86 -11.40
N GLU A 155 -3.31 -0.30 -11.94
CA GLU A 155 -3.79 1.02 -11.54
C GLU A 155 -4.30 1.06 -10.10
N SER A 156 -4.95 -0.02 -9.67
CA SER A 156 -5.38 -0.11 -8.27
C SER A 156 -4.21 -0.29 -7.32
N TYR A 157 -3.17 -1.03 -7.73
CA TYR A 157 -1.91 -1.12 -7.00
C TYR A 157 -1.25 0.27 -6.87
N VAL A 158 -1.11 1.01 -7.97
CA VAL A 158 -0.57 2.38 -7.93
C VAL A 158 -1.38 3.28 -6.99
N SER A 159 -2.71 3.19 -7.07
CA SER A 159 -3.62 3.97 -6.22
C SER A 159 -3.49 3.61 -4.74
N GLU A 160 -3.32 2.32 -4.43
CA GLU A 160 -3.09 1.83 -3.06
C GLU A 160 -1.76 2.34 -2.52
N GLU A 161 -0.68 2.27 -3.27
CA GLU A 161 0.64 2.78 -2.86
C GLU A 161 0.61 4.29 -2.56
N TRP A 162 -0.08 5.09 -3.38
CA TRP A 162 -0.29 6.51 -3.11
C TRP A 162 -1.19 6.76 -1.90
N LEU A 163 -2.21 5.93 -1.71
CA LEU A 163 -3.06 5.99 -0.52
C LEU A 163 -2.24 5.66 0.74
N HIS A 164 -1.46 4.59 0.71
CA HIS A 164 -0.59 4.17 1.81
C HIS A 164 0.40 5.29 2.18
N TYR A 165 1.09 5.85 1.19
CA TYR A 165 1.91 7.04 1.37
C TYR A 165 1.14 8.19 2.04
N ALA A 166 -0.07 8.48 1.56
CA ALA A 166 -0.88 9.57 2.12
C ALA A 166 -1.30 9.30 3.56
N LEU A 167 -1.62 8.04 3.92
CA LEU A 167 -1.98 7.66 5.29
C LEU A 167 -0.84 7.96 6.29
N HIS A 168 0.42 7.86 5.88
CA HIS A 168 1.57 8.20 6.72
C HIS A 168 1.91 9.69 6.71
N PHE A 169 1.94 10.32 5.55
CA PHE A 169 2.53 11.66 5.38
C PHE A 169 1.51 12.80 5.27
N SER A 170 0.28 12.54 4.81
CA SER A 170 -0.72 13.59 4.64
C SER A 170 -1.47 13.93 5.94
N ASN A 171 -1.91 15.18 6.04
CA ASN A 171 -2.75 15.68 7.13
C ASN A 171 -4.13 16.13 6.61
N SER A 172 -4.70 15.41 5.64
CA SER A 172 -6.03 15.72 5.12
C SER A 172 -7.09 15.74 6.23
N ARG A 173 -7.99 16.73 6.16
CA ARG A 173 -9.12 16.89 7.10
C ARG A 173 -10.37 16.13 6.67
N PHE A 174 -10.36 15.51 5.50
CA PHE A 174 -11.50 14.75 4.98
C PHE A 174 -11.87 13.59 5.93
N PRO A 175 -13.11 13.48 6.40
CA PRO A 175 -13.47 12.54 7.48
C PRO A 175 -13.17 11.07 7.16
N LEU A 176 -13.46 10.63 5.93
CA LEU A 176 -13.18 9.26 5.51
C LEU A 176 -11.67 8.97 5.54
N PHE A 177 -10.86 9.89 4.99
CA PHE A 177 -9.40 9.76 5.02
C PHE A 177 -8.86 9.69 6.45
N ARG A 178 -9.37 10.54 7.37
CA ARG A 178 -8.96 10.49 8.77
C ARG A 178 -9.28 9.14 9.45
N ARG A 179 -10.44 8.55 9.11
CA ARG A 179 -10.80 7.21 9.61
C ARG A 179 -9.88 6.13 9.05
N MET A 180 -9.57 6.19 7.75
CA MET A 180 -8.61 5.27 7.12
C MET A 180 -7.22 5.42 7.76
N LYS A 181 -6.74 6.65 7.91
CA LYS A 181 -5.45 6.94 8.56
C LYS A 181 -5.38 6.41 10.00
N LYS A 182 -6.40 6.66 10.83
CA LYS A 182 -6.44 6.15 12.20
C LYS A 182 -6.44 4.63 12.23
N TYR A 183 -7.20 3.98 11.34
CA TYR A 183 -7.27 2.53 11.22
C TYR A 183 -5.91 1.95 10.85
N HIS A 184 -5.27 2.48 9.82
CA HIS A 184 -3.95 2.06 9.38
C HIS A 184 -2.87 2.30 10.42
N LEU A 185 -2.83 3.48 11.06
CA LEU A 185 -1.87 3.76 12.13
C LEU A 185 -2.09 2.90 13.38
N TYR A 186 -3.34 2.47 13.65
CA TYR A 186 -3.59 1.49 14.69
C TYR A 186 -3.05 0.10 14.31
N HIS A 187 -3.16 -0.30 13.05
CA HIS A 187 -2.52 -1.52 12.52
C HIS A 187 -1.00 -1.51 12.78
N HIS A 188 -0.33 -0.37 12.65
CA HIS A 188 1.09 -0.21 12.99
C HIS A 188 1.40 -0.31 14.50
N SER A 189 0.40 -0.33 15.36
CA SER A 189 0.63 -0.46 16.80
C SER A 189 0.83 -1.93 17.21
N PRO A 190 1.54 -2.21 18.33
CA PRO A 190 1.69 -3.56 18.85
C PRO A 190 0.35 -4.29 19.13
N ARG A 191 -0.73 -3.53 19.35
CA ARG A 191 -2.08 -4.07 19.60
C ARG A 191 -2.86 -4.35 18.31
N GLY A 192 -2.45 -3.77 17.20
CA GLY A 192 -3.16 -3.84 15.92
C GLY A 192 -2.45 -4.69 14.87
N ILE A 193 -1.20 -5.07 15.07
CA ILE A 193 -0.31 -5.66 14.06
C ILE A 193 -0.82 -6.96 13.42
N ASP A 194 -1.64 -7.73 14.13
CA ASP A 194 -2.19 -9.00 13.65
C ASP A 194 -3.62 -8.87 13.09
N LYS A 195 -4.10 -7.65 12.87
CA LYS A 195 -5.46 -7.33 12.39
C LYS A 195 -5.46 -6.09 11.51
N GLY A 196 -6.54 -5.90 10.72
CA GLY A 196 -6.72 -4.67 9.97
C GLY A 196 -5.79 -4.53 8.78
N PHE A 197 -5.66 -5.59 7.98
CA PHE A 197 -4.72 -5.66 6.86
C PHE A 197 -5.18 -4.89 5.62
N GLY A 198 -6.47 -4.59 5.48
CA GLY A 198 -6.99 -3.86 4.33
C GLY A 198 -6.62 -2.37 4.35
N ILE A 199 -5.85 -1.91 3.36
CA ILE A 199 -5.45 -0.51 3.17
C ILE A 199 -6.52 0.24 2.38
N THR A 200 -6.90 -0.26 1.19
CA THR A 200 -7.91 0.37 0.35
C THR A 200 -9.33 0.10 0.85
N THR A 201 -9.58 -1.09 1.35
CA THR A 201 -10.90 -1.48 1.88
C THR A 201 -10.78 -2.41 3.08
N ARG A 202 -11.66 -2.23 4.05
CA ARG A 202 -11.80 -3.12 5.22
C ARG A 202 -12.78 -4.27 4.99
N PHE A 203 -13.26 -4.44 3.76
CA PHE A 203 -14.21 -5.48 3.42
C PHE A 203 -13.66 -6.87 3.74
N TRP A 204 -12.43 -7.15 3.30
CA TRP A 204 -11.75 -8.43 3.49
C TRP A 204 -11.40 -8.72 4.95
N ASP A 205 -11.09 -7.69 5.75
CA ASP A 205 -10.96 -7.86 7.19
C ASP A 205 -12.24 -8.41 7.83
N GLY A 206 -13.38 -8.09 7.23
CA GLY A 206 -14.65 -8.65 7.66
C GLY A 206 -14.89 -10.08 7.22
N VAL A 207 -14.52 -10.39 5.98
CA VAL A 207 -14.68 -11.75 5.41
C VAL A 207 -13.79 -12.75 6.12
N PHE A 208 -12.55 -12.36 6.46
CA PHE A 208 -11.55 -13.23 7.06
C PHE A 208 -11.38 -13.06 8.58
N ASP A 209 -12.32 -12.37 9.24
CA ASP A 209 -12.34 -12.13 10.69
C ASP A 209 -11.07 -11.50 11.28
N THR A 210 -10.48 -10.57 10.53
CA THR A 210 -9.31 -9.79 10.95
C THR A 210 -9.65 -8.35 11.34
N ARG A 211 -10.93 -8.03 11.56
CA ARG A 211 -11.36 -6.72 12.05
C ARG A 211 -10.84 -6.45 13.45
N PHE A 212 -10.53 -5.21 13.75
CA PHE A 212 -10.29 -4.79 15.13
C PHE A 212 -11.53 -5.03 16.00
N PRO A 213 -11.36 -5.28 17.32
CA PRO A 213 -12.45 -5.37 18.26
C PRO A 213 -13.39 -4.15 18.17
N GLU A 214 -14.68 -4.35 18.44
CA GLU A 214 -15.69 -3.31 18.26
C GLU A 214 -15.37 -2.03 19.05
N ALA A 215 -14.95 -2.17 20.30
CA ALA A 215 -14.57 -1.03 21.15
C ALA A 215 -13.47 -0.18 20.48
N VAL A 216 -12.49 -0.82 19.84
CA VAL A 216 -11.43 -0.14 19.10
C VAL A 216 -12.00 0.57 17.87
N ARG A 217 -12.82 -0.13 17.07
CA ARG A 217 -13.44 0.45 15.87
C ARG A 217 -14.29 1.68 16.19
N LEU A 218 -15.05 1.64 17.27
CA LEU A 218 -15.83 2.78 17.78
C LEU A 218 -14.93 3.94 18.23
N SER A 219 -13.81 3.65 18.90
CA SER A 219 -12.85 4.70 19.30
C SER A 219 -12.19 5.38 18.09
N LEU A 220 -11.81 4.60 17.07
CA LEU A 220 -11.19 5.11 15.84
C LEU A 220 -12.17 5.92 14.96
N SER A 221 -13.48 5.70 15.11
CA SER A 221 -14.52 6.42 14.36
C SER A 221 -14.89 7.79 14.95
N LYS A 222 -14.56 8.01 16.23
CA LYS A 222 -14.81 9.30 16.90
C LYS A 222 -13.82 10.34 16.41
N HIS A 223 -14.32 11.36 15.67
CA HIS A 223 -13.67 12.62 15.21
C HIS A 223 -12.36 12.55 14.44
#